data_f837922c03ec5a5f351bcfb1fbfb4f12
#
_entry.id   f837922c03ec5a5f351bcfb1fbfb4f12
#
_cell.length_a   1.000
_cell.length_b   1.000
_cell.length_c   1.000
_cell.angle_alpha   90.00
_cell.angle_beta   90.00
_cell.angle_gamma   90.00
#
_symmetry.space_group_name_H-M   'P 1'
#
loop_
_entity.id
_entity.type
_entity.pdbx_description
1 polymer ?
#
loop_
_entity_poly.entity_id
_entity_poly.type
_entity_poly.pdbx_seq_one_letter_code
_entity_poly.pdbx_strand_id
1 'polypeptide(L)'
;MTLTKKQRAELRMKFGGRCAYCGCELPEKGWHADHVEAVRRNISNGYAMDRPENDTVSNMVPACIPCNLFKMCSTVEDFRKRIATQVDVTRRASRSYRTAESFGLVQPTNAPVVFWFEQYQEGVTP
;
A
#
# COMPACT_ATOMS: atom_id res chain seq x y z
N MET A 1 10.84 12.68 9.29
CA MET A 1 11.84 12.01 10.17
C MET A 1 12.64 11.03 9.32
N THR A 2 13.93 10.96 9.55
CA THR A 2 14.80 10.03 8.82
C THR A 2 15.04 8.80 9.68
N LEU A 3 14.73 7.62 9.13
CA LEU A 3 14.94 6.36 9.84
C LEU A 3 16.43 5.99 9.84
N THR A 4 16.90 5.47 10.97
CA THR A 4 18.23 4.85 11.03
C THR A 4 18.20 3.53 10.25
N LYS A 5 19.38 2.99 9.91
CA LYS A 5 19.48 1.68 9.28
C LYS A 5 18.78 0.60 10.10
N LYS A 6 18.96 0.64 11.41
CA LYS A 6 18.34 -0.33 12.32
C LYS A 6 16.82 -0.22 12.31
N GLN A 7 16.29 1.01 12.41
CA GLN A 7 14.85 1.26 12.36
C GLN A 7 14.27 0.80 11.02
N ARG A 8 14.97 1.09 9.92
CA ARG A 8 14.52 0.69 8.59
C ARG A 8 14.49 -0.84 8.43
N ALA A 9 15.52 -1.53 8.94
CA ALA A 9 15.56 -2.99 8.90
C ALA A 9 14.44 -3.61 9.72
N GLU A 10 14.17 -3.08 10.91
CA GLU A 10 13.08 -3.54 11.76
C GLU A 10 11.71 -3.27 11.11
N LEU A 11 11.55 -2.09 10.51
CA LEU A 11 10.31 -1.74 9.81
C LEU A 11 10.05 -2.69 8.65
N ARG A 12 11.07 -3.01 7.85
CA ARG A 12 10.92 -3.95 6.74
C ARG A 12 10.37 -5.30 7.20
N MET A 13 10.72 -5.73 8.40
CA MET A 13 10.33 -7.02 8.95
C MET A 13 9.04 -6.97 9.80
N LYS A 14 8.41 -5.82 9.90
CA LYS A 14 7.23 -5.62 10.74
C LYS A 14 6.12 -6.62 10.43
N PHE A 15 5.95 -6.98 9.16
CA PHE A 15 4.96 -7.95 8.70
C PHE A 15 5.62 -9.09 7.92
N GLY A 16 6.72 -9.62 8.46
CA GLY A 16 7.39 -10.78 7.90
C GLY A 16 8.19 -10.51 6.62
N GLY A 17 8.62 -9.26 6.40
CA GLY A 17 9.38 -8.91 5.19
C GLY A 17 8.49 -8.68 3.97
N ARG A 18 7.22 -8.46 4.18
CA ARG A 18 6.23 -8.28 3.11
C ARG A 18 5.59 -6.91 3.15
N CYS A 19 5.09 -6.47 2.00
CA CYS A 19 4.31 -5.23 1.90
C CYS A 19 3.10 -5.32 2.81
N ALA A 20 2.90 -4.29 3.64
CA ALA A 20 1.77 -4.23 4.56
C ALA A 20 0.42 -4.34 3.84
N TYR A 21 0.35 -3.92 2.59
CA TYR A 21 -0.91 -3.86 1.84
C TYR A 21 -1.13 -5.08 0.96
N CYS A 22 -0.29 -5.29 -0.06
CA CYS A 22 -0.51 -6.39 -1.00
C CYS A 22 0.14 -7.71 -0.59
N GLY A 23 1.04 -7.69 0.41
CA GLY A 23 1.69 -8.90 0.89
C GLY A 23 2.83 -9.43 0.02
N CYS A 24 3.27 -8.69 -1.00
CA CYS A 24 4.41 -9.14 -1.81
C CYS A 24 5.70 -9.10 -1.00
N GLU A 25 6.65 -9.95 -1.35
CA GLU A 25 7.96 -9.90 -0.72
C GLU A 25 8.64 -8.57 -1.01
N LEU A 26 9.22 -7.97 0.03
CA LEU A 26 9.95 -6.72 -0.10
C LEU A 26 11.42 -7.00 -0.36
N PRO A 27 12.03 -6.31 -1.34
CA PRO A 27 13.48 -6.38 -1.51
C PRO A 27 14.18 -5.75 -0.30
N GLU A 28 15.47 -6.00 -0.16
CA GLU A 28 16.26 -5.36 0.89
C GLU A 28 16.24 -3.83 0.73
N LYS A 29 16.27 -3.36 -0.52
CA LYS A 29 16.18 -1.96 -0.90
C LYS A 29 15.07 -1.81 -1.94
N GLY A 30 14.53 -0.61 -2.09
CA GLY A 30 13.50 -0.38 -3.09
C GLY A 30 12.08 -0.62 -2.56
N TRP A 31 11.84 -0.28 -1.32
CA TRP A 31 10.54 -0.25 -0.69
C TRP A 31 10.39 1.07 0.06
N HIS A 32 9.18 1.44 0.40
CA HIS A 32 8.90 2.70 1.07
C HIS A 32 8.38 2.48 2.49
N ALA A 33 8.75 3.40 3.39
CA ALA A 33 8.12 3.51 4.70
C ALA A 33 6.89 4.42 4.51
N ASP A 34 5.70 3.84 4.57
CA ASP A 34 4.46 4.56 4.39
C ASP A 34 3.89 4.99 5.75
N HIS A 35 3.43 6.23 5.82
CA HIS A 35 2.65 6.70 6.96
C HIS A 35 1.21 6.21 6.79
N VAL A 36 0.74 5.37 7.71
CA VAL A 36 -0.64 4.84 7.66
C VAL A 36 -1.63 6.00 7.68
N GLU A 37 -1.46 6.91 8.64
CA GLU A 37 -2.14 8.20 8.63
C GLU A 37 -1.18 9.24 8.07
N ALA A 38 -1.62 9.92 7.01
CA ALA A 38 -0.76 10.80 6.25
C ALA A 38 -0.27 11.99 7.05
N VAL A 39 0.99 12.38 6.81
CA VAL A 39 1.53 13.64 7.33
C VAL A 39 1.10 14.84 6.50
N ARG A 40 0.66 14.61 5.28
CA ARG A 40 0.20 15.59 4.29
C ARG A 40 1.20 16.74 4.11
N ARG A 41 1.92 16.72 3.01
CA ARG A 41 2.87 17.78 2.70
C ARG A 41 2.18 18.87 1.88
N ASN A 42 2.36 20.11 2.30
CA ASN A 42 1.74 21.26 1.67
C ASN A 42 2.74 21.98 0.77
N ILE A 43 2.44 22.02 -0.53
CA ILE A 43 3.32 22.64 -1.52
C ILE A 43 3.50 24.13 -1.29
N SER A 44 2.47 24.83 -0.81
CA SER A 44 2.53 26.28 -0.55
C SER A 44 3.41 26.63 0.65
N ASN A 45 3.72 25.66 1.51
CA ASN A 45 4.62 25.82 2.66
C ASN A 45 5.94 25.06 2.48
N GLY A 46 6.43 24.93 1.24
CA GLY A 46 7.68 24.24 0.96
C GLY A 46 7.66 22.76 1.31
N TYR A 47 6.54 22.11 1.14
CA TYR A 47 6.33 20.71 1.49
C TYR A 47 6.40 20.40 2.99
N ALA A 48 6.20 21.42 3.85
CA ALA A 48 6.08 21.19 5.28
C ALA A 48 4.88 20.29 5.58
N MET A 49 5.00 19.49 6.63
CA MET A 49 3.93 18.57 7.04
C MET A 49 2.77 19.32 7.68
N ASP A 50 1.54 19.09 7.20
CA ASP A 50 0.33 19.60 7.84
C ASP A 50 0.03 18.86 9.14
N ARG A 51 0.45 17.59 9.23
CA ARG A 51 0.22 16.73 10.40
C ARG A 51 1.52 16.08 10.87
N PRO A 52 2.44 16.89 11.44
CA PRO A 52 3.73 16.38 11.87
C PRO A 52 3.63 15.37 13.03
N GLU A 53 2.53 15.38 13.77
CA GLU A 53 2.26 14.41 14.83
C GLU A 53 2.15 12.97 14.28
N ASN A 54 1.88 12.80 13.00
CA ASN A 54 1.79 11.49 12.35
C ASN A 54 3.16 11.01 11.87
N ASP A 55 4.21 11.80 11.99
CA ASP A 55 5.56 11.41 11.57
C ASP A 55 6.28 10.65 12.68
N THR A 56 5.81 9.45 12.95
CA THR A 56 6.35 8.56 13.99
C THR A 56 6.57 7.17 13.41
N VAL A 57 7.54 6.46 13.97
CA VAL A 57 7.82 5.06 13.53
C VAL A 57 6.62 4.17 13.75
N SER A 58 5.87 4.39 14.84
CA SER A 58 4.66 3.60 15.14
C SER A 58 3.56 3.77 14.11
N ASN A 59 3.56 4.89 13.38
CA ASN A 59 2.60 5.15 12.31
C ASN A 59 3.13 4.72 10.94
N MET A 60 4.28 4.05 10.88
CA MET A 60 4.86 3.61 9.62
C MET A 60 4.66 2.13 9.39
N VAL A 61 4.45 1.76 8.12
CA VAL A 61 4.42 0.38 7.67
C VAL A 61 5.29 0.25 6.43
N PRO A 62 5.89 -0.93 6.21
CA PRO A 62 6.66 -1.15 4.99
C PRO A 62 5.71 -1.41 3.83
N ALA A 63 5.93 -0.73 2.72
CA ALA A 63 5.09 -0.88 1.54
C ALA A 63 5.95 -1.01 0.30
N CYS A 64 5.50 -1.83 -0.64
CA CYS A 64 6.10 -1.84 -1.96
C CYS A 64 5.84 -0.50 -2.65
N ILE A 65 6.70 -0.15 -3.60
CA ILE A 65 6.59 1.14 -4.28
C ILE A 65 5.22 1.33 -4.95
N PRO A 66 4.69 0.34 -5.70
CA PRO A 66 3.37 0.51 -6.31
C PRO A 66 2.25 0.78 -5.30
N CYS A 67 2.20 0.06 -4.19
CA CYS A 67 1.16 0.28 -3.18
C CYS A 67 1.29 1.66 -2.53
N ASN A 68 2.51 2.08 -2.18
CA ASN A 68 2.71 3.39 -1.57
C ASN A 68 2.30 4.52 -2.51
N LEU A 69 2.69 4.43 -3.78
CA LEU A 69 2.33 5.44 -4.77
C LEU A 69 0.83 5.46 -5.03
N PHE A 70 0.18 4.31 -5.06
CA PHE A 70 -1.27 4.25 -5.29
C PHE A 70 -2.06 4.77 -4.08
N LYS A 71 -1.62 4.44 -2.87
CA LYS A 71 -2.29 4.89 -1.65
C LYS A 71 -2.21 6.41 -1.49
N MET A 72 -1.06 7.01 -1.81
CA MET A 72 -0.86 8.45 -1.63
C MET A 72 -1.11 8.84 -0.17
N CYS A 73 -1.91 9.87 0.09
CA CYS A 73 -2.28 10.30 1.43
C CYS A 73 -3.72 9.92 1.82
N SER A 74 -4.28 8.91 1.16
CA SER A 74 -5.61 8.42 1.54
C SER A 74 -5.58 7.65 2.85
N THR A 75 -6.73 7.56 3.49
CA THR A 75 -6.89 6.68 4.64
C THR A 75 -6.85 5.22 4.19
N VAL A 76 -6.65 4.30 5.13
CA VAL A 76 -6.66 2.87 4.84
C VAL A 76 -7.99 2.45 4.19
N GLU A 77 -9.12 2.95 4.72
CA GLU A 77 -10.42 2.57 4.20
C GLU A 77 -10.71 3.18 2.82
N ASP A 78 -10.27 4.40 2.56
CA ASP A 78 -10.40 4.98 1.23
C ASP A 78 -9.50 4.26 0.22
N PHE A 79 -8.32 3.83 0.65
CA PHE A 79 -7.45 3.01 -0.17
C PHE A 79 -8.12 1.68 -0.53
N ARG A 80 -8.69 1.01 0.48
CA ARG A 80 -9.44 -0.25 0.29
C ARG A 80 -10.56 -0.09 -0.74
N LYS A 81 -11.37 0.93 -0.59
CA LYS A 81 -12.48 1.22 -1.50
C LYS A 81 -11.99 1.44 -2.93
N ARG A 82 -10.90 2.18 -3.08
CA ARG A 82 -10.32 2.47 -4.39
C ARG A 82 -9.79 1.21 -5.06
N ILE A 83 -9.12 0.33 -4.30
CA ILE A 83 -8.68 -0.96 -4.83
C ILE A 83 -9.87 -1.79 -5.29
N ALA A 84 -10.95 -1.82 -4.51
CA ALA A 84 -12.14 -2.60 -4.83
C ALA A 84 -12.80 -2.16 -6.15
N THR A 85 -12.55 -0.95 -6.63
CA THR A 85 -13.12 -0.44 -7.88
C THR A 85 -12.22 -0.71 -9.10
N GLN A 86 -11.03 -1.30 -8.92
CA GLN A 86 -10.06 -1.37 -10.01
C GLN A 86 -10.48 -2.26 -11.17
N VAL A 87 -11.24 -3.31 -10.92
CA VAL A 87 -11.79 -4.13 -12.01
C VAL A 87 -12.73 -3.28 -12.88
N ASP A 88 -13.61 -2.50 -12.25
CA ASP A 88 -14.52 -1.62 -13.00
C ASP A 88 -13.76 -0.53 -13.75
N VAL A 89 -12.72 0.05 -13.13
CA VAL A 89 -11.88 1.05 -13.78
C VAL A 89 -11.22 0.48 -15.03
N THR A 90 -10.59 -0.69 -14.93
CA THR A 90 -9.91 -1.29 -16.09
C THR A 90 -10.91 -1.76 -17.15
N ARG A 91 -12.08 -2.23 -16.74
CA ARG A 91 -13.13 -2.60 -17.70
C ARG A 91 -13.58 -1.41 -18.55
N ARG A 92 -13.72 -0.24 -17.94
CA ARG A 92 -14.10 0.98 -18.68
C ARG A 92 -12.95 1.51 -19.54
N ALA A 93 -11.72 1.44 -19.02
CA ALA A 93 -10.57 2.09 -19.66
C ALA A 93 -9.87 1.23 -20.72
N SER A 94 -10.00 -0.10 -20.66
CA SER A 94 -9.21 -1.00 -21.49
C SER A 94 -10.08 -1.89 -22.36
N ARG A 95 -9.98 -1.66 -23.66
CA ARG A 95 -10.61 -2.54 -24.66
C ARG A 95 -10.04 -3.94 -24.57
N SER A 96 -8.72 -4.06 -24.38
CA SER A 96 -8.06 -5.37 -24.24
C SER A 96 -8.60 -6.15 -23.06
N TYR A 97 -8.82 -5.47 -21.93
CA TYR A 97 -9.39 -6.12 -20.76
C TYR A 97 -10.80 -6.62 -21.05
N ARG A 98 -11.66 -5.80 -21.66
CA ARG A 98 -13.04 -6.20 -21.99
C ARG A 98 -13.06 -7.39 -22.93
N THR A 99 -12.17 -7.40 -23.92
CA THR A 99 -12.04 -8.53 -24.85
C THR A 99 -11.61 -9.80 -24.11
N ALA A 100 -10.58 -9.70 -23.28
CA ALA A 100 -10.11 -10.83 -22.48
C ALA A 100 -11.22 -11.40 -21.59
N GLU A 101 -11.99 -10.52 -20.95
CA GLU A 101 -13.11 -10.92 -20.11
C GLU A 101 -14.20 -11.63 -20.93
N SER A 102 -14.52 -11.09 -22.12
CA SER A 102 -15.55 -11.67 -23.00
C SER A 102 -15.19 -13.08 -23.47
N PHE A 103 -13.91 -13.37 -23.63
CA PHE A 103 -13.44 -14.68 -24.06
C PHE A 103 -13.03 -15.60 -22.91
N GLY A 104 -13.35 -15.21 -21.67
CA GLY A 104 -13.07 -16.05 -20.51
C GLY A 104 -11.60 -16.17 -20.13
N LEU A 105 -10.74 -15.28 -20.63
CA LEU A 105 -9.31 -15.30 -20.30
C LEU A 105 -9.02 -14.64 -18.96
N VAL A 106 -9.93 -13.80 -18.48
CA VAL A 106 -9.89 -13.15 -17.19
C VAL A 106 -11.23 -13.37 -16.50
N GLN A 107 -11.19 -13.75 -15.25
CA GLN A 107 -12.41 -13.94 -14.46
C GLN A 107 -12.36 -13.09 -13.20
N PRO A 108 -12.97 -11.89 -13.23
CA PRO A 108 -12.98 -11.03 -12.05
C PRO A 108 -13.77 -11.66 -10.91
N THR A 109 -13.34 -11.36 -9.69
CA THR A 109 -14.06 -11.78 -8.49
C THR A 109 -14.50 -10.54 -7.73
N ASN A 110 -15.51 -10.70 -6.88
CA ASN A 110 -15.90 -9.66 -5.93
C ASN A 110 -15.32 -9.95 -4.54
N ALA A 111 -14.11 -10.55 -4.52
CA ALA A 111 -13.45 -10.86 -3.27
C ALA A 111 -13.23 -9.57 -2.46
N PRO A 112 -13.41 -9.63 -1.13
CA PRO A 112 -13.11 -8.47 -0.30
C PRO A 112 -11.62 -8.14 -0.35
N VAL A 113 -11.30 -6.85 -0.28
CA VAL A 113 -9.91 -6.39 -0.22
C VAL A 113 -9.44 -6.55 1.22
N VAL A 114 -8.51 -7.46 1.43
CA VAL A 114 -7.91 -7.71 2.75
C VAL A 114 -6.43 -7.39 2.65
N PHE A 115 -5.97 -6.44 3.47
CA PHE A 115 -4.57 -6.09 3.49
C PHE A 115 -3.75 -7.13 4.26
N TRP A 116 -2.48 -7.26 3.86
CA TRP A 116 -1.60 -8.22 4.50
C TRP A 116 -1.45 -7.95 6.00
N PHE A 117 -1.35 -6.69 6.43
CA PHE A 117 -1.22 -6.35 7.84
C PHE A 117 -2.44 -6.78 8.67
N GLU A 118 -3.61 -6.93 8.05
CA GLU A 118 -4.83 -7.36 8.74
C GLU A 118 -4.86 -8.86 8.99
N GLN A 119 -4.15 -9.63 8.20
CA GLN A 119 -4.14 -11.10 8.30
C GLN A 119 -2.82 -11.66 8.83
N TYR A 120 -1.78 -10.84 8.89
CA TYR A 120 -0.47 -11.29 9.34
C TYR A 120 -0.47 -11.64 10.82
N GLN A 121 0.12 -12.79 11.12
CA GLN A 121 0.42 -13.21 12.48
C GLN A 121 1.89 -13.60 12.52
N GLU A 122 2.61 -13.13 13.57
CA GLU A 122 4.01 -13.42 13.73
C GLU A 122 4.26 -14.93 13.72
N GLY A 123 5.25 -15.36 12.93
CA GLY A 123 5.59 -16.77 12.80
C GLY A 123 4.76 -17.56 11.80
N VAL A 124 3.76 -16.93 11.16
CA VAL A 124 2.94 -17.57 10.11
C VAL A 124 3.43 -17.09 8.75
N THR A 125 3.75 -18.04 7.86
CA THR A 125 4.07 -17.75 6.46
C THR A 125 2.81 -17.84 5.61
N PRO A 126 2.70 -16.99 4.60
CA PRO A 126 1.54 -17.02 3.70
C PRO A 126 1.50 -18.27 2.83
#